data_e7efdb5e7ed0391844eb95cddd82b0cf
#
_entry.id   e7efdb5e7ed0391844eb95cddd82b0cf
#
_cell.length_a   1.000
_cell.length_b   1.000
_cell.length_c   1.000
_cell.angle_alpha   90.00
_cell.angle_beta   90.00
_cell.angle_gamma   90.00
#
_symmetry.space_group_name_H-M   'P 1'
#
loop_
_entity.id
_entity.type
_entity.pdbx_description
1 polymer ?
#
loop_
_entity_poly.entity_id
_entity_poly.type
_entity_poly.pdbx_seq_one_letter_code
_entity_poly.pdbx_strand_id
1 'polypeptide(L)'
;MKKAILILGVALSILACNKTETNSKEFKTAYINTSEIIEKYEKFKDEDDKFKVKSEELGRPLEAKVRAFQADAQSFQQNAQAKGPQWAQQMGASLQQREQQLGIEQNALIQQLQQEGAVLKDTLISEVKKF
;
A
#
# COMPACT_ATOMS: atom_id res chain seq x y z
N MET A 1 -4.40 -56.04 62.02
CA MET A 1 -3.11 -55.32 61.81
C MET A 1 -2.70 -55.10 60.33
N LYS A 2 -3.25 -55.83 59.39
CA LYS A 2 -2.89 -55.66 57.94
C LYS A 2 -3.53 -54.45 57.25
N LYS A 3 -4.62 -53.92 57.84
CA LYS A 3 -5.30 -52.71 57.21
C LYS A 3 -4.71 -51.38 57.62
N ALA A 4 -3.95 -51.29 58.68
CA ALA A 4 -3.32 -50.08 59.19
C ALA A 4 -2.03 -49.72 58.38
N ILE A 5 -1.35 -50.70 57.78
CA ILE A 5 -0.15 -50.54 57.05
C ILE A 5 -0.45 -49.94 55.64
N LEU A 6 -1.62 -50.25 55.06
CA LEU A 6 -2.03 -49.72 53.73
C LEU A 6 -2.38 -48.22 53.77
N ILE A 7 -2.91 -47.75 54.96
CA ILE A 7 -3.23 -46.29 55.07
C ILE A 7 -1.97 -45.44 55.25
N LEU A 8 -0.95 -46.02 55.91
CA LEU A 8 0.32 -45.28 56.10
C LEU A 8 1.11 -45.10 54.79
N GLY A 9 0.96 -46.05 53.85
CA GLY A 9 1.65 -45.95 52.54
C GLY A 9 1.08 -44.86 51.58
N VAL A 10 -0.21 -44.55 51.72
CA VAL A 10 -0.85 -43.52 50.85
C VAL A 10 -0.55 -42.10 51.37
N ALA A 11 -0.34 -41.94 52.68
CA ALA A 11 -0.03 -40.60 53.23
C ALA A 11 1.39 -40.07 52.88
N LEU A 12 2.34 -40.97 52.57
CA LEU A 12 3.70 -40.60 52.25
C LEU A 12 3.89 -40.23 50.78
N SER A 13 2.95 -40.57 49.88
CA SER A 13 3.05 -40.27 48.46
C SER A 13 2.61 -38.84 48.10
N ILE A 14 2.01 -38.10 49.04
CA ILE A 14 1.54 -36.73 48.78
C ILE A 14 2.63 -35.67 49.03
N LEU A 15 3.72 -36.00 49.68
CA LEU A 15 4.82 -35.09 50.00
C LEU A 15 5.90 -35.01 48.91
N ALA A 16 5.78 -35.77 47.83
CA ALA A 16 6.76 -35.78 46.73
C ALA A 16 6.44 -34.82 45.58
N CYS A 17 5.44 -33.94 45.68
CA CYS A 17 5.30 -32.81 44.81
C CYS A 17 6.31 -31.73 45.20
N ASN A 18 7.57 -32.02 44.94
CA ASN A 18 8.62 -31.04 44.98
C ASN A 18 8.32 -30.01 43.88
N LYS A 19 7.97 -28.82 44.30
CA LYS A 19 7.74 -27.65 43.46
C LYS A 19 9.06 -27.38 42.73
N THR A 20 9.20 -27.95 41.54
CA THR A 20 10.21 -27.53 40.61
C THR A 20 9.80 -26.12 40.24
N GLU A 21 10.44 -25.12 40.80
CA GLU A 21 10.42 -23.78 40.25
C GLU A 21 11.05 -23.87 38.84
N THR A 22 10.20 -24.17 37.87
CA THR A 22 10.52 -23.89 36.48
C THR A 22 10.65 -22.37 36.42
N ASN A 23 11.88 -21.91 36.47
CA ASN A 23 12.26 -20.58 36.12
C ASN A 23 11.95 -20.45 34.61
N SER A 24 10.63 -20.42 34.30
CA SER A 24 10.15 -20.07 33.00
C SER A 24 10.57 -18.61 32.81
N LYS A 25 11.69 -18.42 32.12
CA LYS A 25 12.00 -17.11 31.54
C LYS A 25 10.76 -16.73 30.76
N GLU A 26 9.96 -15.88 31.35
CA GLU A 26 8.80 -15.30 30.72
C GLU A 26 9.31 -14.54 29.50
N PHE A 27 9.19 -15.15 28.33
CA PHE A 27 9.51 -14.48 27.08
C PHE A 27 8.47 -13.38 26.90
N LYS A 28 8.85 -12.17 27.31
CA LYS A 28 8.04 -10.98 27.04
C LYS A 28 8.13 -10.71 25.54
N THR A 29 7.14 -11.21 24.79
CA THR A 29 6.97 -10.84 23.38
C THR A 29 6.25 -9.51 23.34
N ALA A 30 6.94 -8.50 22.84
CA ALA A 30 6.31 -7.22 22.51
C ALA A 30 5.88 -7.24 21.03
N TYR A 31 4.63 -7.00 20.77
CA TYR A 31 4.15 -6.75 19.41
C TYR A 31 4.27 -5.25 19.13
N ILE A 32 5.05 -4.91 18.13
CA ILE A 32 5.18 -3.54 17.67
C ILE A 32 4.24 -3.38 16.48
N ASN A 33 3.28 -2.46 16.58
CA ASN A 33 2.46 -2.06 15.45
C ASN A 33 3.32 -1.19 14.51
N THR A 34 3.97 -1.82 13.56
CA THR A 34 4.85 -1.15 12.60
C THR A 34 4.11 -0.08 11.78
N SER A 35 2.81 -0.25 11.53
CA SER A 35 2.00 0.74 10.83
C SER A 35 1.86 2.04 11.64
N GLU A 36 1.62 1.93 12.94
CA GLU A 36 1.49 3.09 13.82
C GLU A 36 2.83 3.83 14.01
N ILE A 37 3.95 3.11 14.03
CA ILE A 37 5.28 3.71 14.10
C ILE A 37 5.57 4.49 12.81
N ILE A 38 5.27 3.91 11.66
CA ILE A 38 5.47 4.54 10.35
C ILE A 38 4.64 5.83 10.22
N GLU A 39 3.37 5.80 10.67
CA GLU A 39 2.51 6.99 10.64
C GLU A 39 3.03 8.16 11.50
N LYS A 40 3.70 7.84 12.61
CA LYS A 40 4.23 8.83 13.55
C LYS A 40 5.67 9.25 13.24
N TYR A 41 6.33 8.57 12.34
CA TYR A 41 7.73 8.85 12.04
C TYR A 41 7.86 10.07 11.11
N GLU A 42 8.55 11.13 11.59
CA GLU A 42 8.70 12.39 10.86
C GLU A 42 9.28 12.20 9.44
N LYS A 43 10.28 11.33 9.32
CA LYS A 43 10.89 11.02 8.02
C LYS A 43 9.89 10.42 7.04
N PHE A 44 8.93 9.62 7.53
CA PHE A 44 7.87 9.09 6.66
C PHE A 44 7.00 10.21 6.10
N LYS A 45 6.64 11.19 6.93
CA LYS A 45 5.85 12.34 6.49
C LYS A 45 6.58 13.16 5.43
N ASP A 46 7.87 13.43 5.66
CA ASP A 46 8.70 14.15 4.69
C ASP A 46 8.79 13.42 3.34
N GLU A 47 9.00 12.12 3.36
CA GLU A 47 9.07 11.32 2.13
C GLU A 47 7.70 11.17 1.44
N ASP A 48 6.61 11.06 2.21
CA ASP A 48 5.25 11.05 1.67
C ASP A 48 4.91 12.40 1.00
N ASP A 49 5.27 13.51 1.62
CA ASP A 49 5.07 14.84 1.04
C ASP A 49 5.89 15.05 -0.25
N LYS A 50 7.14 14.60 -0.28
CA LYS A 50 7.96 14.58 -1.51
C LYS A 50 7.34 13.72 -2.59
N PHE A 51 6.82 12.54 -2.22
CA PHE A 51 6.16 11.65 -3.17
C PHE A 51 4.87 12.25 -3.73
N LYS A 52 4.09 12.97 -2.93
CA LYS A 52 2.91 13.71 -3.38
C LYS A 52 3.28 14.79 -4.40
N VAL A 53 4.27 15.64 -4.08
CA VAL A 53 4.75 16.69 -4.99
C VAL A 53 5.21 16.08 -6.31
N LYS A 54 6.02 15.01 -6.24
CA LYS A 54 6.48 14.29 -7.44
C LYS A 54 5.33 13.71 -8.27
N SER A 55 4.33 13.14 -7.59
CA SER A 55 3.14 12.56 -8.25
C SER A 55 2.34 13.63 -9.00
N GLU A 56 2.17 14.80 -8.40
CA GLU A 56 1.54 15.95 -9.03
C GLU A 56 2.34 16.45 -10.24
N GLU A 57 3.66 16.56 -10.10
CA GLU A 57 4.53 17.00 -11.21
C GLU A 57 4.48 16.03 -12.39
N LEU A 58 4.49 14.73 -12.13
CA LEU A 58 4.36 13.69 -13.16
C LEU A 58 2.96 13.67 -13.79
N GLY A 59 1.92 14.02 -13.01
CA GLY A 59 0.54 14.07 -13.48
C GLY A 59 0.21 15.28 -14.37
N ARG A 60 0.85 16.43 -14.12
CA ARG A 60 0.56 17.70 -14.85
C ARG A 60 0.59 17.60 -16.37
N PRO A 61 1.58 16.94 -17.02
CA PRO A 61 1.60 16.79 -18.47
C PRO A 61 0.39 16.00 -18.99
N LEU A 62 0.00 14.94 -18.31
CA LEU A 62 -1.16 14.14 -18.67
C LEU A 62 -2.46 14.94 -18.53
N GLU A 63 -2.62 15.68 -17.42
CA GLU A 63 -3.78 16.56 -17.23
C GLU A 63 -3.89 17.63 -18.33
N ALA A 64 -2.76 18.22 -18.76
CA ALA A 64 -2.75 19.18 -19.84
C ALA A 64 -3.22 18.56 -21.16
N LYS A 65 -2.77 17.33 -21.46
CA LYS A 65 -3.20 16.58 -22.65
C LYS A 65 -4.68 16.21 -22.58
N VAL A 66 -5.19 15.81 -21.41
CA VAL A 66 -6.61 15.51 -21.21
C VAL A 66 -7.47 16.75 -21.43
N ARG A 67 -7.07 17.90 -20.88
CA ARG A 67 -7.78 19.18 -21.13
C ARG A 67 -7.79 19.56 -22.60
N ALA A 68 -6.67 19.41 -23.30
CA ALA A 68 -6.59 19.68 -24.74
C ALA A 68 -7.50 18.72 -25.54
N PHE A 69 -7.51 17.44 -25.20
CA PHE A 69 -8.40 16.47 -25.82
C PHE A 69 -9.88 16.82 -25.62
N GLN A 70 -10.27 17.23 -24.41
CA GLN A 70 -11.65 17.64 -24.11
C GLN A 70 -12.07 18.87 -24.94
N ALA A 71 -11.18 19.84 -25.09
CA ALA A 71 -11.45 21.02 -25.92
C ALA A 71 -11.60 20.64 -27.40
N ASP A 72 -10.75 19.76 -27.92
CA ASP A 72 -10.83 19.28 -29.29
C ASP A 72 -12.10 18.44 -29.53
N ALA A 73 -12.49 17.59 -28.59
CA ALA A 73 -13.73 16.82 -28.66
C ALA A 73 -14.97 17.72 -28.64
N GLN A 74 -14.96 18.78 -27.82
CA GLN A 74 -16.04 19.76 -27.80
C GLN A 74 -16.10 20.54 -29.12
N SER A 75 -14.96 20.98 -29.65
CA SER A 75 -14.87 21.63 -30.97
C SER A 75 -15.38 20.73 -32.08
N PHE A 76 -15.07 19.44 -32.02
CA PHE A 76 -15.58 18.45 -32.97
C PHE A 76 -17.10 18.36 -32.95
N GLN A 77 -17.71 18.26 -31.79
CA GLN A 77 -19.17 18.21 -31.65
C GLN A 77 -19.86 19.44 -32.24
N GLN A 78 -19.27 20.62 -32.04
CA GLN A 78 -19.84 21.88 -32.52
C GLN A 78 -19.70 22.10 -34.04
N ASN A 79 -18.60 21.58 -34.62
CA ASN A 79 -18.22 21.92 -35.98
C ASN A 79 -18.37 20.79 -37.00
N ALA A 80 -18.67 19.56 -36.56
CA ALA A 80 -18.71 18.40 -37.45
C ALA A 80 -19.69 18.54 -38.61
N GLN A 81 -20.87 19.14 -38.35
CA GLN A 81 -21.86 19.38 -39.41
C GLN A 81 -21.46 20.52 -40.35
N ALA A 82 -20.90 21.61 -39.82
CA ALA A 82 -20.54 22.81 -40.59
C ALA A 82 -19.31 22.57 -41.48
N LYS A 83 -18.33 21.79 -41.03
CA LYS A 83 -17.09 21.51 -41.75
C LYS A 83 -17.16 20.36 -42.75
N GLY A 84 -18.26 19.60 -42.70
CA GLY A 84 -18.55 18.54 -43.64
C GLY A 84 -17.94 17.16 -43.30
N PRO A 85 -18.37 16.11 -44.01
CA PRO A 85 -18.12 14.72 -43.64
C PRO A 85 -16.63 14.34 -43.70
N GLN A 86 -15.87 14.84 -44.62
CA GLN A 86 -14.44 14.52 -44.73
C GLN A 86 -13.63 15.03 -43.54
N TRP A 87 -13.89 16.25 -43.10
CA TRP A 87 -13.26 16.80 -41.90
C TRP A 87 -13.70 16.03 -40.66
N ALA A 88 -15.01 15.69 -40.53
CA ALA A 88 -15.52 14.95 -39.40
C ALA A 88 -14.88 13.55 -39.30
N GLN A 89 -14.67 12.88 -40.44
CA GLN A 89 -14.00 11.58 -40.46
C GLN A 89 -12.54 11.66 -40.00
N GLN A 90 -11.78 12.65 -40.52
CA GLN A 90 -10.37 12.84 -40.15
C GLN A 90 -10.22 13.22 -38.68
N MET A 91 -11.02 14.16 -38.18
CA MET A 91 -10.96 14.62 -36.80
C MET A 91 -11.42 13.51 -35.85
N GLY A 92 -12.50 12.78 -36.20
CA GLY A 92 -12.96 11.65 -35.39
C GLY A 92 -11.90 10.56 -35.24
N ALA A 93 -11.21 10.20 -36.34
CA ALA A 93 -10.09 9.25 -36.28
C ALA A 93 -8.93 9.76 -35.40
N SER A 94 -8.59 11.03 -35.52
CA SER A 94 -7.54 11.66 -34.69
C SER A 94 -7.92 11.65 -33.19
N LEU A 95 -9.16 11.98 -32.86
CA LEU A 95 -9.64 11.94 -31.47
C LEU A 95 -9.60 10.52 -30.91
N GLN A 96 -10.04 9.53 -31.68
CA GLN A 96 -9.98 8.13 -31.26
C GLN A 96 -8.54 7.67 -30.98
N GLN A 97 -7.60 8.03 -31.83
CA GLN A 97 -6.18 7.70 -31.63
C GLN A 97 -5.63 8.37 -30.36
N ARG A 98 -5.96 9.65 -30.15
CA ARG A 98 -5.52 10.38 -28.94
C ARG A 98 -6.13 9.82 -27.67
N GLU A 99 -7.38 9.41 -27.69
CA GLU A 99 -8.04 8.76 -26.55
C GLU A 99 -7.30 7.48 -26.15
N GLN A 100 -6.97 6.62 -27.13
CA GLN A 100 -6.19 5.41 -26.87
C GLN A 100 -4.82 5.72 -26.28
N GLN A 101 -4.13 6.73 -26.82
CA GLN A 101 -2.82 7.15 -26.33
C GLN A 101 -2.90 7.68 -24.90
N LEU A 102 -3.91 8.50 -24.56
CA LEU A 102 -4.14 8.99 -23.21
C LEU A 102 -4.39 7.85 -22.23
N GLY A 103 -5.15 6.84 -22.63
CA GLY A 103 -5.37 5.63 -21.82
C GLY A 103 -4.07 4.87 -21.52
N ILE A 104 -3.19 4.73 -22.52
CA ILE A 104 -1.87 4.11 -22.36
C ILE A 104 -0.99 4.92 -21.41
N GLU A 105 -0.91 6.25 -21.61
CA GLU A 105 -0.11 7.14 -20.78
C GLU A 105 -0.62 7.15 -19.32
N GLN A 106 -1.94 7.16 -19.12
CA GLN A 106 -2.53 7.08 -17.79
C GLN A 106 -2.17 5.79 -17.06
N ASN A 107 -2.29 4.63 -17.76
CA ASN A 107 -1.93 3.35 -17.18
C ASN A 107 -0.43 3.27 -16.86
N ALA A 108 0.43 3.79 -17.72
CA ALA A 108 1.87 3.84 -17.50
C ALA A 108 2.21 4.69 -16.27
N LEU A 109 1.58 5.86 -16.12
CA LEU A 109 1.77 6.73 -14.96
C LEU A 109 1.31 6.06 -13.67
N ILE A 110 0.14 5.40 -13.68
CA ILE A 110 -0.36 4.65 -12.51
C ILE A 110 0.63 3.56 -12.10
N GLN A 111 1.12 2.78 -13.05
CA GLN A 111 2.10 1.72 -12.78
C GLN A 111 3.40 2.28 -12.22
N GLN A 112 3.89 3.38 -12.79
CA GLN A 112 5.09 4.05 -12.28
C GLN A 112 4.91 4.51 -10.85
N LEU A 113 3.82 5.20 -10.53
CA LEU A 113 3.54 5.70 -9.19
C LEU A 113 3.35 4.56 -8.18
N GLN A 114 2.72 3.45 -8.58
CA GLN A 114 2.60 2.26 -7.73
C GLN A 114 3.96 1.63 -7.42
N GLN A 115 4.83 1.52 -8.41
CA GLN A 115 6.18 0.99 -8.20
C GLN A 115 7.02 1.89 -7.29
N GLU A 116 6.99 3.20 -7.54
CA GLU A 116 7.73 4.17 -6.72
C GLU A 116 7.19 4.19 -5.28
N GLY A 117 5.87 4.15 -5.08
CA GLY A 117 5.26 4.05 -3.77
C GLY A 117 5.61 2.77 -3.02
N ALA A 118 5.69 1.63 -3.72
CA ALA A 118 6.12 0.36 -3.13
C ALA A 118 7.58 0.42 -2.67
N VAL A 119 8.48 0.96 -3.51
CA VAL A 119 9.90 1.13 -3.17
C VAL A 119 10.07 2.06 -1.96
N LEU A 120 9.32 3.17 -1.92
CA LEU A 120 9.33 4.09 -0.79
C LEU A 120 8.93 3.37 0.50
N LYS A 121 7.81 2.66 0.47
CA LYS A 121 7.32 1.89 1.62
C LYS A 121 8.33 0.85 2.10
N ASP A 122 8.92 0.07 1.19
CA ASP A 122 9.90 -0.97 1.55
C ASP A 122 11.17 -0.36 2.14
N THR A 123 11.62 0.78 1.60
CA THR A 123 12.77 1.53 2.14
C THR A 123 12.50 1.97 3.57
N LEU A 124 11.34 2.57 3.83
CA LEU A 124 10.96 3.03 5.16
C LEU A 124 10.83 1.89 6.17
N ILE A 125 10.20 0.77 5.77
CA ILE A 125 10.09 -0.43 6.61
C ILE A 125 11.49 -0.98 6.92
N SER A 126 12.40 -1.01 5.95
CA SER A 126 13.77 -1.50 6.16
C SER A 126 14.58 -0.62 7.12
N GLU A 127 14.34 0.69 7.08
CA GLU A 127 14.98 1.62 8.03
C GLU A 127 14.43 1.43 9.44
N VAL A 128 13.13 1.31 9.62
CA VAL A 128 12.52 1.06 10.94
C VAL A 128 13.00 -0.26 11.56
N LYS A 129 13.27 -1.28 10.75
CA LYS A 129 13.79 -2.57 11.24
C LYS A 129 15.26 -2.54 11.69
N LYS A 130 16.00 -1.49 11.36
CA LYS A 130 17.40 -1.33 11.81
C LYS A 130 17.53 -0.73 13.21
N PHE A 131 16.45 -0.21 13.77
CA PHE A 131 16.35 0.28 15.15
C PHE A 131 15.86 -0.83 16.09
#